data_58b3fd0c2e1ee481597a4d10b6a6fb17
#
_entry.id   58b3fd0c2e1ee481597a4d10b6a6fb17
#
_cell.length_a   1.000
_cell.length_b   1.000
_cell.length_c   1.000
_cell.angle_alpha   90.00
_cell.angle_beta   90.00
_cell.angle_gamma   90.00
#
_symmetry.space_group_name_H-M   'P 1'
#
loop_
_entity.id
_entity.type
_entity.pdbx_description
1 polymer ?
#
loop_
_entity_poly.entity_id
_entity_poly.type
_entity_poly.pdbx_seq_one_letter_code
_entity_poly.pdbx_strand_id
1 'polypeptide(L)'
;MNILLILAIFWPALAGLVIFLTPGCRENKQLRGRAVNAALAVELALTLAMCMGQGTKMVLLNMTPTLRIEMNVDMTGCIFAVLMSTMWLLSSVFAREYMGHDGNERLYQVFFMCVLSALIGQCYAGSMVTLYVFYELMTLLSVPMVVHERTPQAVAAGIKYLVYSIFGAMLGLLGIFFFSNYLGTVTFVPGGVETAASAPSGLLLITFLVIIGFGTKAGMFPMHGWLPTAHPVAPAPASAVLSGVITKAGVLAVLRVIYYLVGADVLRGTWVQKGFMTLTLITVFMGSMLAYREPLIKKRLAYSTVSQVSYVLFGLACMVPTAFEGAMLHVVAHSVIKDALFLCAGAFIHQTGKTYVRDLRGIGKEMPITTWCWTIASLGLIGIPPTGGFVSKWELATGSLQTGLAGFDVIGPVILIVSALLTAAYLLPVTINGFFPGSDYDYSGLTNKEGGKLMTVPMILLAVGVVVTGVFAQPLINAIAVAAASVL
;
A
#
# COMPACT_ATOMS: atom_id res chain seq x y z
N MET A 1 -17.93 -1.63 22.08
CA MET A 1 -17.23 -1.18 20.87
C MET A 1 -15.94 -0.40 21.18
N ASN A 2 -15.95 0.59 22.10
CA ASN A 2 -14.73 1.38 22.40
C ASN A 2 -13.52 0.54 22.86
N ILE A 3 -13.74 -0.44 23.74
CA ILE A 3 -12.66 -1.34 24.18
C ILE A 3 -12.12 -2.17 23.01
N LEU A 4 -13.00 -2.65 22.13
CA LEU A 4 -12.61 -3.42 20.95
C LEU A 4 -11.77 -2.56 19.99
N LEU A 5 -12.13 -1.28 19.82
CA LEU A 5 -11.36 -0.34 19.00
C LEU A 5 -9.95 -0.10 19.58
N ILE A 6 -9.83 0.09 20.90
CA ILE A 6 -8.52 0.23 21.56
C ILE A 6 -7.70 -1.05 21.35
N LEU A 7 -8.32 -2.22 21.53
CA LEU A 7 -7.66 -3.50 21.30
C LEU A 7 -7.19 -3.62 19.85
N ALA A 8 -8.04 -3.37 18.86
CA ALA A 8 -7.65 -3.44 17.45
C ALA A 8 -6.46 -2.52 17.12
N ILE A 9 -6.39 -1.32 17.72
CA ILE A 9 -5.29 -0.39 17.45
C ILE A 9 -3.99 -0.84 18.12
N PHE A 10 -4.04 -1.24 19.39
CA PHE A 10 -2.82 -1.45 20.19
C PHE A 10 -2.41 -2.92 20.35
N TRP A 11 -3.28 -3.87 20.02
CA TRP A 11 -3.02 -5.29 20.15
C TRP A 11 -1.73 -5.75 19.43
N PRO A 12 -1.47 -5.38 18.15
CA PRO A 12 -0.28 -5.84 17.47
C PRO A 12 0.99 -5.39 18.19
N ALA A 13 1.07 -4.12 18.61
CA ALA A 13 2.24 -3.60 19.32
C ALA A 13 2.42 -4.27 20.70
N LEU A 14 1.34 -4.40 21.48
CA LEU A 14 1.39 -5.06 22.79
C LEU A 14 1.80 -6.52 22.66
N ALA A 15 1.18 -7.27 21.76
CA ALA A 15 1.53 -8.66 21.51
C ALA A 15 2.98 -8.80 21.03
N GLY A 16 3.45 -7.91 20.13
CA GLY A 16 4.83 -7.88 19.68
C GLY A 16 5.83 -7.66 20.82
N LEU A 17 5.55 -6.73 21.72
CA LEU A 17 6.38 -6.46 22.88
C LEU A 17 6.37 -7.62 23.88
N VAL A 18 5.21 -8.21 24.16
CA VAL A 18 5.09 -9.39 25.05
C VAL A 18 5.89 -10.57 24.49
N ILE A 19 5.74 -10.87 23.19
CA ILE A 19 6.48 -11.94 22.51
C ILE A 19 7.99 -11.68 22.57
N PHE A 20 8.40 -10.43 22.37
CA PHE A 20 9.81 -10.01 22.44
C PHE A 20 10.40 -10.20 23.84
N LEU A 21 9.66 -9.92 24.90
CA LEU A 21 10.11 -10.01 26.28
C LEU A 21 10.04 -11.43 26.84
N THR A 22 9.19 -12.30 26.28
CA THR A 22 8.98 -13.68 26.79
C THR A 22 10.22 -14.54 26.54
N PRO A 23 10.85 -15.13 27.61
CA PRO A 23 12.07 -15.94 27.48
C PRO A 23 11.93 -17.13 26.52
N GLY A 24 10.84 -17.89 26.59
CA GLY A 24 10.59 -19.03 25.70
C GLY A 24 10.51 -18.62 24.20
N CYS A 25 9.96 -17.45 23.90
CA CYS A 25 9.94 -16.90 22.53
C CYS A 25 11.30 -16.32 22.12
N ARG A 26 12.13 -15.91 23.08
CA ARG A 26 13.49 -15.43 22.82
C ARG A 26 14.39 -16.53 22.29
N GLU A 27 14.31 -17.71 22.88
CA GLU A 27 15.19 -18.84 22.58
C GLU A 27 14.66 -19.70 21.42
N ASN A 28 13.35 -19.88 21.33
CA ASN A 28 12.72 -20.74 20.33
C ASN A 28 12.11 -19.92 19.17
N LYS A 29 12.82 -19.89 18.03
CA LYS A 29 12.38 -19.21 16.80
C LYS A 29 11.01 -19.71 16.28
N GLN A 30 10.76 -21.04 16.38
CA GLN A 30 9.51 -21.62 15.90
C GLN A 30 8.32 -21.19 16.77
N LEU A 31 8.49 -21.20 18.09
CA LEU A 31 7.47 -20.74 19.03
C LEU A 31 7.16 -19.26 18.80
N ARG A 32 8.20 -18.44 18.70
CA ARG A 32 8.06 -17.00 18.42
C ARG A 32 7.29 -16.74 17.13
N GLY A 33 7.68 -17.36 16.01
CA GLY A 33 7.00 -17.19 14.74
C GLY A 33 5.53 -17.67 14.76
N ARG A 34 5.23 -18.74 15.52
CA ARG A 34 3.83 -19.18 15.73
C ARG A 34 3.05 -18.16 16.55
N ALA A 35 3.64 -17.62 17.62
CA ALA A 35 3.01 -16.61 18.47
C ALA A 35 2.71 -15.32 17.70
N VAL A 36 3.65 -14.84 16.87
CA VAL A 36 3.44 -13.67 16.00
C VAL A 36 2.28 -13.92 15.03
N ASN A 37 2.26 -15.05 14.32
CA ASN A 37 1.18 -15.36 13.39
C ASN A 37 -0.19 -15.51 14.08
N ALA A 38 -0.22 -16.10 15.29
CA ALA A 38 -1.45 -16.20 16.08
C ALA A 38 -1.95 -14.80 16.51
N ALA A 39 -1.04 -13.93 16.97
CA ALA A 39 -1.37 -12.56 17.34
C ALA A 39 -1.91 -11.75 16.12
N LEU A 40 -1.34 -11.94 14.94
CA LEU A 40 -1.82 -11.29 13.70
C LEU A 40 -3.15 -11.89 13.20
N ALA A 41 -3.41 -13.17 13.43
CA ALA A 41 -4.73 -13.77 13.17
C ALA A 41 -5.81 -13.20 14.11
N VAL A 42 -5.48 -12.96 15.38
CA VAL A 42 -6.36 -12.23 16.32
C VAL A 42 -6.60 -10.81 15.84
N GLU A 43 -5.56 -10.12 15.37
CA GLU A 43 -5.71 -8.77 14.81
C GLU A 43 -6.66 -8.73 13.62
N LEU A 44 -6.54 -9.68 12.69
CA LEU A 44 -7.48 -9.79 11.57
C LEU A 44 -8.93 -10.02 12.06
N ALA A 45 -9.11 -10.85 13.09
CA ALA A 45 -10.43 -11.06 13.68
C ALA A 45 -10.98 -9.77 14.35
N LEU A 46 -10.12 -9.00 15.03
CA LEU A 46 -10.47 -7.71 15.63
C LEU A 46 -10.90 -6.68 14.57
N THR A 47 -10.13 -6.55 13.48
CA THR A 47 -10.47 -5.62 12.39
C THR A 47 -11.75 -6.03 11.65
N LEU A 48 -12.01 -7.32 11.45
CA LEU A 48 -13.27 -7.82 10.91
C LEU A 48 -14.45 -7.53 11.87
N ALA A 49 -14.25 -7.71 13.17
CA ALA A 49 -15.28 -7.38 14.17
C ALA A 49 -15.57 -5.86 14.20
N MET A 50 -14.56 -5.01 13.99
CA MET A 50 -14.75 -3.57 13.90
C MET A 50 -15.60 -3.13 12.69
N CYS A 51 -15.66 -3.92 11.62
CA CYS A 51 -16.54 -3.64 10.49
C CYS A 51 -18.04 -3.68 10.88
N MET A 52 -18.40 -4.41 11.94
CA MET A 52 -19.77 -4.39 12.51
C MET A 52 -20.01 -3.20 13.44
N GLY A 53 -18.94 -2.49 13.80
CA GLY A 53 -18.97 -1.35 14.73
C GLY A 53 -18.89 0.01 14.04
N GLN A 54 -19.31 0.10 12.78
CA GLN A 54 -19.32 1.38 12.06
C GLN A 54 -20.11 2.44 12.82
N GLY A 55 -19.62 3.69 12.76
CA GLY A 55 -20.18 4.80 13.53
C GLY A 55 -19.66 4.91 14.95
N THR A 56 -18.80 3.98 15.41
CA THR A 56 -18.14 4.10 16.73
C THR A 56 -17.16 5.28 16.69
N LYS A 57 -17.40 6.25 17.59
CA LYS A 57 -16.52 7.41 17.78
C LYS A 57 -15.95 7.41 19.18
N MET A 58 -14.70 7.78 19.33
CA MET A 58 -14.03 7.85 20.63
C MET A 58 -12.95 8.93 20.62
N VAL A 59 -12.95 9.76 21.65
CA VAL A 59 -11.86 10.70 21.91
C VAL A 59 -10.87 10.05 22.86
N LEU A 60 -9.63 9.88 22.40
CA LEU A 60 -8.54 9.32 23.21
C LEU A 60 -7.88 10.40 24.09
N LEU A 61 -7.67 11.59 23.54
CA LEU A 61 -6.99 12.67 24.22
C LEU A 61 -7.48 14.02 23.69
N ASN A 62 -7.82 14.93 24.60
CA ASN A 62 -8.07 16.33 24.30
C ASN A 62 -6.79 17.12 24.60
N MET A 63 -6.10 17.61 23.58
CA MET A 63 -4.91 18.48 23.73
C MET A 63 -5.34 19.95 23.88
N THR A 64 -6.26 20.38 23.04
CA THR A 64 -6.90 21.72 23.10
C THR A 64 -8.38 21.56 22.72
N PRO A 65 -9.20 22.59 22.87
CA PRO A 65 -10.60 22.52 22.41
C PRO A 65 -10.76 22.16 20.93
N THR A 66 -9.79 22.51 20.09
CA THR A 66 -9.83 22.29 18.63
C THR A 66 -8.91 21.16 18.17
N LEU A 67 -7.95 20.72 18.99
CA LEU A 67 -6.99 19.65 18.64
C LEU A 67 -7.23 18.44 19.53
N ARG A 68 -7.77 17.36 18.95
CA ARG A 68 -8.14 16.14 19.66
C ARG A 68 -7.54 14.93 18.94
N ILE A 69 -7.10 13.95 19.71
CA ILE A 69 -6.83 12.61 19.20
C ILE A 69 -8.14 11.85 19.32
N GLU A 70 -8.82 11.71 18.20
CA GLU A 70 -10.14 11.08 18.11
C GLU A 70 -10.18 10.00 17.02
N MET A 71 -10.93 8.96 17.30
CA MET A 71 -11.15 7.82 16.43
C MET A 71 -12.56 7.83 15.88
N ASN A 72 -12.71 7.38 14.64
CA ASN A 72 -14.00 7.19 13.97
C ASN A 72 -13.92 5.95 13.07
N VAL A 73 -14.80 4.99 13.31
CA VAL A 73 -14.88 3.76 12.53
C VAL A 73 -15.89 3.96 11.41
N ASP A 74 -15.38 4.09 10.18
CA ASP A 74 -16.19 4.20 8.97
C ASP A 74 -15.85 3.09 7.95
N MET A 75 -16.64 2.97 6.89
CA MET A 75 -16.46 1.95 5.86
C MET A 75 -15.11 2.05 5.18
N THR A 76 -14.63 3.26 4.87
CA THR A 76 -13.31 3.49 4.28
C THR A 76 -12.20 2.95 5.18
N GLY A 77 -12.21 3.30 6.47
CA GLY A 77 -11.25 2.79 7.45
C GLY A 77 -11.30 1.27 7.59
N CYS A 78 -12.51 0.68 7.59
CA CYS A 78 -12.69 -0.78 7.65
C CYS A 78 -12.07 -1.50 6.45
N ILE A 79 -12.29 -1.03 5.23
CA ILE A 79 -11.69 -1.61 4.01
C ILE A 79 -10.16 -1.62 4.11
N PHE A 80 -9.55 -0.49 4.50
CA PHE A 80 -8.12 -0.40 4.66
C PHE A 80 -7.60 -1.27 5.80
N ALA A 81 -8.26 -1.29 6.96
CA ALA A 81 -7.81 -2.06 8.13
C ALA A 81 -7.83 -3.57 7.87
N VAL A 82 -8.90 -4.11 7.29
CA VAL A 82 -9.00 -5.53 6.93
C VAL A 82 -7.96 -5.90 5.87
N LEU A 83 -7.79 -5.06 4.85
CA LEU A 83 -6.78 -5.28 3.82
C LEU A 83 -5.37 -5.32 4.43
N MET A 84 -5.02 -4.34 5.26
CA MET A 84 -3.71 -4.23 5.90
C MET A 84 -3.43 -5.43 6.79
N SER A 85 -4.37 -5.82 7.65
CA SER A 85 -4.22 -6.97 8.55
C SER A 85 -4.07 -8.29 7.77
N THR A 86 -4.81 -8.48 6.67
CA THR A 86 -4.73 -9.68 5.84
C THR A 86 -3.35 -9.78 5.16
N MET A 87 -2.89 -8.71 4.50
CA MET A 87 -1.58 -8.70 3.85
C MET A 87 -0.44 -8.88 4.85
N TRP A 88 -0.57 -8.26 6.03
CA TRP A 88 0.41 -8.38 7.11
C TRP A 88 0.55 -9.80 7.63
N LEU A 89 -0.58 -10.49 7.84
CA LEU A 89 -0.60 -11.89 8.27
C LEU A 89 0.07 -12.80 7.23
N LEU A 90 -0.28 -12.69 5.94
CA LEU A 90 0.31 -13.51 4.88
C LEU A 90 1.81 -13.26 4.74
N SER A 91 2.25 -12.00 4.77
CA SER A 91 3.67 -11.64 4.75
C SER A 91 4.41 -12.15 5.99
N SER A 92 3.76 -12.20 7.17
CA SER A 92 4.33 -12.76 8.39
C SER A 92 4.54 -14.28 8.31
N VAL A 93 3.59 -15.01 7.71
CA VAL A 93 3.74 -16.46 7.49
C VAL A 93 4.95 -16.74 6.61
N PHE A 94 5.10 -15.99 5.51
CA PHE A 94 6.27 -16.07 4.61
C PHE A 94 7.57 -15.72 5.35
N ALA A 95 7.56 -14.67 6.16
CA ALA A 95 8.73 -14.18 6.88
C ALA A 95 9.33 -15.24 7.84
N ARG A 96 8.54 -16.17 8.37
CA ARG A 96 9.03 -17.23 9.28
C ARG A 96 10.08 -18.14 8.64
N GLU A 97 9.94 -18.45 7.36
CA GLU A 97 10.93 -19.24 6.63
C GLU A 97 12.03 -18.36 6.06
N TYR A 98 11.63 -17.24 5.41
CA TYR A 98 12.56 -16.31 4.78
C TYR A 98 13.59 -15.74 5.76
N MET A 99 13.17 -15.36 6.98
CA MET A 99 14.02 -14.78 8.01
C MET A 99 14.62 -15.86 8.95
N GLY A 100 14.36 -17.15 8.71
CA GLY A 100 14.73 -18.23 9.64
C GLY A 100 16.22 -18.35 9.91
N HIS A 101 17.07 -17.88 9.01
CA HIS A 101 18.53 -17.86 9.16
C HIS A 101 19.07 -16.51 9.68
N ASP A 102 18.21 -15.50 9.84
CA ASP A 102 18.60 -14.17 10.29
C ASP A 102 18.80 -14.12 11.81
N GLY A 103 19.93 -13.56 12.27
CA GLY A 103 20.22 -13.36 13.69
C GLY A 103 19.38 -12.24 14.33
N ASN A 104 18.86 -11.29 13.55
CA ASN A 104 18.08 -10.14 14.01
C ASN A 104 16.57 -10.27 13.80
N GLU A 105 16.09 -11.46 13.42
CA GLU A 105 14.66 -11.75 13.16
C GLU A 105 13.74 -11.24 14.29
N ARG A 106 14.16 -11.39 15.54
CA ARG A 106 13.39 -10.98 16.71
C ARG A 106 13.10 -9.48 16.72
N LEU A 107 14.10 -8.65 16.42
CA LEU A 107 13.94 -7.21 16.37
C LEU A 107 13.06 -6.79 15.17
N TYR A 108 13.24 -7.45 14.02
CA TYR A 108 12.37 -7.27 12.86
C TYR A 108 10.91 -7.49 13.20
N GLN A 109 10.57 -8.60 13.89
CA GLN A 109 9.19 -8.95 14.21
C GLN A 109 8.52 -7.94 15.14
N VAL A 110 9.23 -7.37 16.11
CA VAL A 110 8.68 -6.30 16.97
C VAL A 110 8.29 -5.07 16.16
N PHE A 111 9.22 -4.56 15.34
CA PHE A 111 8.91 -3.40 14.51
C PHE A 111 7.81 -3.70 13.49
N PHE A 112 7.82 -4.90 12.92
CA PHE A 112 6.77 -5.35 12.00
C PHE A 112 5.38 -5.28 12.65
N MET A 113 5.22 -5.72 13.89
CA MET A 113 3.96 -5.66 14.62
C MET A 113 3.61 -4.23 15.08
N CYS A 114 4.57 -3.43 15.52
CA CYS A 114 4.34 -2.05 15.91
C CYS A 114 3.90 -1.18 14.72
N VAL A 115 4.44 -1.42 13.52
CA VAL A 115 4.01 -0.71 12.30
C VAL A 115 2.55 -1.01 11.98
N LEU A 116 2.11 -2.27 12.10
CA LEU A 116 0.70 -2.60 11.88
C LEU A 116 -0.21 -1.86 12.87
N SER A 117 0.16 -1.79 14.14
CA SER A 117 -0.58 -1.03 15.16
C SER A 117 -0.77 0.42 14.74
N ALA A 118 0.30 1.09 14.27
CA ALA A 118 0.21 2.47 13.77
C ALA A 118 -0.67 2.59 12.51
N LEU A 119 -0.62 1.63 11.60
CA LEU A 119 -1.46 1.60 10.40
C LEU A 119 -2.95 1.44 10.73
N ILE A 120 -3.30 0.56 11.67
CA ILE A 120 -4.70 0.40 12.11
C ILE A 120 -5.20 1.66 12.80
N GLY A 121 -4.36 2.31 13.64
CA GLY A 121 -4.69 3.60 14.23
C GLY A 121 -4.96 4.68 13.17
N GLN A 122 -4.20 4.70 12.08
CA GLN A 122 -4.41 5.61 10.97
C GLN A 122 -5.72 5.30 10.21
N CYS A 123 -6.09 4.02 10.03
CA CYS A 123 -7.33 3.63 9.35
C CYS A 123 -8.57 4.20 10.07
N TYR A 124 -8.55 4.20 11.39
CA TYR A 124 -9.67 4.67 12.22
C TYR A 124 -9.48 6.12 12.72
N ALA A 125 -8.56 6.88 12.16
CA ALA A 125 -8.39 8.29 12.53
C ALA A 125 -9.65 9.12 12.23
N GLY A 126 -10.16 9.83 13.24
CA GLY A 126 -11.33 10.70 13.14
C GLY A 126 -10.98 12.16 12.83
N SER A 127 -9.70 12.52 12.90
CA SER A 127 -9.22 13.87 12.59
C SER A 127 -7.87 13.85 11.88
N MET A 128 -7.52 14.96 11.25
CA MET A 128 -6.22 15.12 10.61
C MET A 128 -5.06 15.04 11.61
N VAL A 129 -5.27 15.49 12.85
CA VAL A 129 -4.26 15.37 13.94
C VAL A 129 -4.01 13.91 14.27
N THR A 130 -5.07 13.12 14.47
CA THR A 130 -4.96 11.69 14.75
C THR A 130 -4.27 10.95 13.60
N LEU A 131 -4.70 11.23 12.36
CA LEU A 131 -4.08 10.67 11.17
C LEU A 131 -2.59 11.00 11.12
N TYR A 132 -2.20 12.24 11.36
CA TYR A 132 -0.82 12.71 11.35
C TYR A 132 0.04 11.99 12.40
N VAL A 133 -0.46 11.83 13.62
CA VAL A 133 0.28 11.14 14.71
C VAL A 133 0.57 9.69 14.32
N PHE A 134 -0.43 8.95 13.84
CA PHE A 134 -0.23 7.56 13.43
C PHE A 134 0.59 7.43 12.15
N TYR A 135 0.49 8.37 11.21
CA TYR A 135 1.31 8.45 10.01
C TYR A 135 2.79 8.61 10.33
N GLU A 136 3.14 9.51 11.26
CA GLU A 136 4.53 9.69 11.72
C GLU A 136 5.02 8.47 12.49
N LEU A 137 4.20 7.95 13.40
CA LEU A 137 4.55 6.75 14.17
C LEU A 137 4.83 5.56 13.24
N MET A 138 3.98 5.32 12.24
CA MET A 138 4.20 4.30 11.21
C MET A 138 5.52 4.53 10.46
N THR A 139 5.83 5.78 10.11
CA THR A 139 7.07 6.13 9.43
C THR A 139 8.29 5.77 10.27
N LEU A 140 8.36 6.24 11.51
CA LEU A 140 9.49 6.00 12.40
C LEU A 140 9.68 4.50 12.69
N LEU A 141 8.59 3.78 12.92
CA LEU A 141 8.62 2.34 13.23
C LEU A 141 8.97 1.47 12.01
N SER A 142 8.75 1.96 10.78
CA SER A 142 9.06 1.20 9.55
C SER A 142 10.51 1.39 9.07
N VAL A 143 11.22 2.44 9.50
CA VAL A 143 12.64 2.63 9.15
C VAL A 143 13.51 1.44 9.53
N PRO A 144 13.40 0.86 10.75
CA PRO A 144 14.18 -0.33 11.12
C PRO A 144 13.97 -1.53 10.21
N MET A 145 12.79 -1.66 9.59
CA MET A 145 12.53 -2.74 8.62
C MET A 145 13.29 -2.51 7.30
N VAL A 146 13.48 -1.26 6.89
CA VAL A 146 14.28 -0.91 5.70
C VAL A 146 15.77 -1.10 5.96
N VAL A 147 16.24 -0.67 7.15
CA VAL A 147 17.66 -0.70 7.56
C VAL A 147 18.05 -2.06 8.14
N HIS A 148 17.20 -3.06 8.08
CA HIS A 148 17.36 -4.34 8.78
C HIS A 148 18.73 -5.01 8.58
N GLU A 149 19.23 -5.04 7.35
CA GLU A 149 20.53 -5.64 7.01
C GLU A 149 21.73 -4.83 7.50
N ARG A 150 21.54 -3.59 7.95
CA ARG A 150 22.57 -2.68 8.48
C ARG A 150 23.78 -2.44 7.57
N THR A 151 23.65 -2.76 6.29
CA THR A 151 24.70 -2.41 5.30
C THR A 151 24.74 -0.90 5.09
N PRO A 152 25.88 -0.32 4.64
CA PRO A 152 25.93 1.12 4.32
C PRO A 152 24.84 1.55 3.32
N GLN A 153 24.53 0.69 2.36
CA GLN A 153 23.47 0.91 1.37
C GLN A 153 22.09 0.91 2.00
N ALA A 154 21.81 -0.02 2.94
CA ALA A 154 20.53 -0.07 3.67
C ALA A 154 20.36 1.15 4.58
N VAL A 155 21.43 1.59 5.26
CA VAL A 155 21.42 2.80 6.10
C VAL A 155 21.14 4.04 5.25
N ALA A 156 21.84 4.21 4.13
CA ALA A 156 21.62 5.33 3.20
C ALA A 156 20.18 5.34 2.64
N ALA A 157 19.64 4.18 2.29
CA ALA A 157 18.26 4.04 1.85
C ALA A 157 17.24 4.39 2.95
N GLY A 158 17.50 3.95 4.20
CA GLY A 158 16.67 4.29 5.36
C GLY A 158 16.69 5.80 5.66
N ILE A 159 17.84 6.44 5.59
CA ILE A 159 17.96 7.92 5.75
C ILE A 159 17.17 8.62 4.65
N LYS A 160 17.32 8.20 3.39
CA LYS A 160 16.57 8.77 2.28
C LYS A 160 15.05 8.58 2.46
N TYR A 161 14.62 7.39 2.85
CA TYR A 161 13.22 7.12 3.19
C TYR A 161 12.70 8.06 4.28
N LEU A 162 13.47 8.24 5.36
CA LEU A 162 13.12 9.10 6.48
C LEU A 162 13.02 10.57 6.06
N VAL A 163 14.01 11.10 5.34
CA VAL A 163 14.04 12.51 4.89
C VAL A 163 12.83 12.81 3.99
N TYR A 164 12.53 11.95 3.01
CA TYR A 164 11.34 12.12 2.16
C TYR A 164 10.04 12.08 2.96
N SER A 165 9.94 11.15 3.90
CA SER A 165 8.73 10.98 4.72
C SER A 165 8.52 12.16 5.67
N ILE A 166 9.57 12.63 6.35
CA ILE A 166 9.49 13.81 7.24
C ILE A 166 9.11 15.06 6.44
N PHE A 167 9.73 15.27 5.27
CA PHE A 167 9.37 16.41 4.42
C PHE A 167 7.89 16.37 4.05
N GLY A 168 7.39 15.21 3.61
CA GLY A 168 5.96 15.04 3.29
C GLY A 168 5.04 15.28 4.49
N ALA A 169 5.43 14.80 5.66
CA ALA A 169 4.68 14.98 6.88
C ALA A 169 4.69 16.45 7.37
N MET A 170 5.80 17.18 7.19
CA MET A 170 5.84 18.61 7.50
C MET A 170 4.83 19.42 6.67
N LEU A 171 4.59 19.04 5.42
CA LEU A 171 3.50 19.63 4.61
C LEU A 171 2.12 19.26 5.18
N GLY A 172 1.96 18.03 5.70
CA GLY A 172 0.76 17.62 6.44
C GLY A 172 0.54 18.45 7.71
N LEU A 173 1.60 18.69 8.50
CA LEU A 173 1.56 19.52 9.70
C LEU A 173 1.23 20.97 9.36
N LEU A 174 1.83 21.52 8.31
CA LEU A 174 1.48 22.84 7.78
C LEU A 174 -0.02 22.90 7.47
N GLY A 175 -0.57 21.84 6.86
CA GLY A 175 -2.00 21.72 6.61
C GLY A 175 -2.83 21.77 7.87
N ILE A 176 -2.44 21.11 8.96
CA ILE A 176 -3.18 21.13 10.23
C ILE A 176 -3.31 22.58 10.74
N PHE A 177 -2.24 23.39 10.70
CA PHE A 177 -2.29 24.78 11.14
C PHE A 177 -3.25 25.62 10.30
N PHE A 178 -3.14 25.54 8.98
CA PHE A 178 -3.98 26.36 8.10
C PHE A 178 -5.43 25.89 8.04
N PHE A 179 -5.68 24.57 7.99
CA PHE A 179 -7.05 24.04 8.01
C PHE A 179 -7.74 24.36 9.34
N SER A 180 -7.06 24.23 10.47
CA SER A 180 -7.62 24.64 11.76
C SER A 180 -8.03 26.11 11.76
N ASN A 181 -7.24 26.98 11.13
CA ASN A 181 -7.56 28.41 11.03
C ASN A 181 -8.64 28.73 9.99
N TYR A 182 -8.62 28.09 8.81
CA TYR A 182 -9.54 28.40 7.72
C TYR A 182 -10.91 27.71 7.89
N LEU A 183 -10.91 26.50 8.41
CA LEU A 183 -12.12 25.66 8.54
C LEU A 183 -12.69 25.69 9.96
N GLY A 184 -11.90 26.17 10.97
CA GLY A 184 -12.26 26.12 12.37
C GLY A 184 -12.22 24.71 13.00
N THR A 185 -11.95 23.68 12.19
CA THR A 185 -11.84 22.29 12.64
C THR A 185 -10.92 21.50 11.70
N VAL A 186 -10.38 20.38 12.23
CA VAL A 186 -9.63 19.37 11.47
C VAL A 186 -10.19 17.96 11.66
N THR A 187 -11.42 17.87 12.22
CA THR A 187 -12.21 16.65 12.35
C THR A 187 -12.73 16.22 10.97
N PHE A 188 -12.66 14.95 10.67
CA PHE A 188 -13.12 14.40 9.40
C PHE A 188 -14.64 14.27 9.35
N VAL A 189 -15.24 14.89 8.35
CA VAL A 189 -16.67 14.83 8.05
C VAL A 189 -16.85 14.31 6.62
N PRO A 190 -17.63 13.25 6.39
CA PRO A 190 -17.91 12.78 5.04
C PRO A 190 -18.46 13.91 4.14
N GLY A 191 -17.91 14.06 2.94
CA GLY A 191 -18.26 15.14 2.01
C GLY A 191 -17.50 16.46 2.24
N GLY A 192 -16.76 16.57 3.34
CA GLY A 192 -15.99 17.77 3.71
C GLY A 192 -16.69 18.64 4.75
N VAL A 193 -15.96 19.64 5.25
CA VAL A 193 -16.45 20.59 6.27
C VAL A 193 -17.20 21.72 5.56
N GLU A 194 -18.39 22.07 6.03
CA GLU A 194 -19.28 23.08 5.41
C GLU A 194 -18.56 24.44 5.18
N THR A 195 -17.70 24.84 6.12
CA THR A 195 -16.92 26.08 6.03
C THR A 195 -15.91 26.10 4.88
N ALA A 196 -15.59 24.97 4.28
CA ALA A 196 -14.63 24.88 3.17
C ALA A 196 -15.10 25.61 1.92
N ALA A 197 -16.40 25.63 1.65
CA ALA A 197 -16.99 26.33 0.49
C ALA A 197 -16.83 27.86 0.56
N SER A 198 -16.75 28.42 1.78
CA SER A 198 -16.58 29.86 2.02
C SER A 198 -15.15 30.24 2.45
N ALA A 199 -14.22 29.29 2.45
CA ALA A 199 -12.85 29.52 2.93
C ALA A 199 -12.04 30.41 1.98
N PRO A 200 -11.00 31.11 2.49
CA PRO A 200 -10.12 31.92 1.67
C PRO A 200 -9.45 31.13 0.53
N SER A 201 -9.07 31.81 -0.56
CA SER A 201 -8.39 31.19 -1.73
C SER A 201 -7.10 30.45 -1.36
N GLY A 202 -6.47 30.81 -0.23
CA GLY A 202 -5.33 30.10 0.34
C GLY A 202 -5.62 28.63 0.71
N LEU A 203 -6.88 28.24 0.93
CA LEU A 203 -7.29 26.85 1.17
C LEU A 203 -6.83 25.93 0.01
N LEU A 204 -7.02 26.36 -1.23
CA LEU A 204 -6.64 25.57 -2.40
C LEU A 204 -5.12 25.31 -2.45
N LEU A 205 -4.30 26.32 -2.17
CA LEU A 205 -2.83 26.16 -2.15
C LEU A 205 -2.41 25.18 -1.06
N ILE A 206 -2.93 25.35 0.15
CA ILE A 206 -2.60 24.47 1.28
C ILE A 206 -3.05 23.04 0.99
N THR A 207 -4.25 22.86 0.45
CA THR A 207 -4.74 21.53 0.06
C THR A 207 -3.81 20.87 -0.96
N PHE A 208 -3.35 21.60 -1.96
CA PHE A 208 -2.41 21.07 -2.95
C PHE A 208 -1.07 20.66 -2.34
N LEU A 209 -0.52 21.49 -1.45
CA LEU A 209 0.73 21.17 -0.73
C LEU A 209 0.58 19.93 0.16
N VAL A 210 -0.56 19.79 0.85
CA VAL A 210 -0.85 18.62 1.69
C VAL A 210 -1.03 17.36 0.85
N ILE A 211 -1.68 17.45 -0.32
CA ILE A 211 -1.78 16.33 -1.27
C ILE A 211 -0.38 15.87 -1.70
N ILE A 212 0.53 16.79 -2.03
CA ILE A 212 1.93 16.46 -2.36
C ILE A 212 2.61 15.83 -1.14
N GLY A 213 2.41 16.40 0.04
CA GLY A 213 2.99 15.93 1.31
C GLY A 213 2.64 14.48 1.61
N PHE A 214 1.37 14.14 1.68
CA PHE A 214 0.92 12.77 1.91
C PHE A 214 1.14 11.86 0.69
N GLY A 215 1.09 12.42 -0.53
CA GLY A 215 1.45 11.75 -1.76
C GLY A 215 2.90 11.27 -1.82
N THR A 216 3.79 11.84 -1.00
CA THR A 216 5.17 11.37 -0.82
C THR A 216 5.22 9.92 -0.38
N LYS A 217 4.41 9.53 0.61
CA LYS A 217 4.34 8.13 1.07
C LYS A 217 3.75 7.20 0.03
N ALA A 218 2.82 7.69 -0.77
CA ALA A 218 2.27 6.99 -1.93
C ALA A 218 3.25 6.88 -3.11
N GLY A 219 4.37 7.59 -3.07
CA GLY A 219 5.37 7.59 -4.13
C GLY A 219 5.01 8.47 -5.33
N MET A 220 4.23 9.53 -5.15
CA MET A 220 3.84 10.46 -6.20
C MET A 220 5.00 11.38 -6.60
N PHE A 221 5.12 11.68 -7.89
CA PHE A 221 6.06 12.69 -8.39
C PHE A 221 5.73 14.09 -7.78
N PRO A 222 6.74 14.83 -7.38
CA PRO A 222 8.19 14.61 -7.51
C PRO A 222 8.82 13.78 -6.38
N MET A 223 8.05 13.38 -5.36
CA MET A 223 8.54 12.81 -4.10
C MET A 223 8.62 11.27 -4.09
N HIS A 224 8.75 10.62 -5.25
CA HIS A 224 8.75 9.15 -5.41
C HIS A 224 10.11 8.48 -5.12
N GLY A 225 11.21 9.24 -5.07
CA GLY A 225 12.58 8.72 -5.18
C GLY A 225 13.05 7.82 -4.03
N TRP A 226 12.33 7.74 -2.92
CA TRP A 226 12.66 6.85 -1.79
C TRP A 226 12.28 5.39 -2.07
N LEU A 227 11.16 5.13 -2.76
CA LEU A 227 10.65 3.78 -3.04
C LEU A 227 11.68 2.89 -3.74
N PRO A 228 12.25 3.27 -4.91
CA PRO A 228 13.20 2.43 -5.63
C PRO A 228 14.56 2.28 -4.92
N THR A 229 14.81 3.04 -3.85
CA THR A 229 16.02 2.87 -3.02
C THR A 229 15.77 2.00 -1.79
N ALA A 230 14.59 2.06 -1.18
CA ALA A 230 14.26 1.28 0.00
C ALA A 230 13.98 -0.21 -0.30
N HIS A 231 13.24 -0.51 -1.37
CA HIS A 231 12.84 -1.88 -1.68
C HIS A 231 13.98 -2.87 -2.00
N PRO A 232 15.04 -2.50 -2.72
CA PRO A 232 16.13 -3.45 -3.00
C PRO A 232 16.84 -3.95 -1.74
N VAL A 233 16.99 -3.08 -0.73
CA VAL A 233 17.77 -3.36 0.50
C VAL A 233 16.91 -3.93 1.64
N ALA A 234 15.61 -3.69 1.65
CA ALA A 234 14.73 -4.25 2.66
C ALA A 234 14.50 -5.75 2.45
N PRO A 235 14.34 -6.57 3.51
CA PRO A 235 13.91 -7.96 3.38
C PRO A 235 12.63 -8.11 2.54
N ALA A 236 12.47 -9.23 1.83
CA ALA A 236 11.33 -9.40 0.91
C ALA A 236 9.96 -9.25 1.60
N PRO A 237 9.69 -9.82 2.79
CA PRO A 237 8.41 -9.60 3.47
C PRO A 237 8.22 -8.14 3.89
N ALA A 238 9.29 -7.40 4.24
CA ALA A 238 9.22 -5.95 4.47
C ALA A 238 8.89 -5.20 3.16
N SER A 239 9.52 -5.59 2.05
CA SER A 239 9.26 -4.98 0.73
C SER A 239 7.82 -5.24 0.27
N ALA A 240 7.24 -6.42 0.54
CA ALA A 240 5.86 -6.73 0.24
C ALA A 240 4.91 -5.73 0.95
N VAL A 241 4.98 -5.64 2.29
CA VAL A 241 4.11 -4.74 3.04
C VAL A 241 4.42 -3.26 2.83
N LEU A 242 5.67 -2.87 2.53
CA LEU A 242 6.01 -1.49 2.13
C LEU A 242 5.27 -1.09 0.86
N SER A 243 5.25 -1.96 -0.14
CA SER A 243 4.59 -1.72 -1.42
C SER A 243 3.08 -1.94 -1.34
N GLY A 244 2.67 -3.10 -0.80
CA GLY A 244 1.28 -3.53 -0.76
C GLY A 244 0.43 -2.75 0.26
N VAL A 245 1.01 -2.27 1.35
CA VAL A 245 0.27 -1.71 2.49
C VAL A 245 0.71 -0.28 2.84
N ILE A 246 1.99 -0.05 3.18
CA ILE A 246 2.44 1.25 3.72
C ILE A 246 2.23 2.39 2.72
N THR A 247 2.38 2.17 1.42
CA THR A 247 2.06 3.19 0.41
C THR A 247 0.58 3.58 0.43
N LYS A 248 -0.33 2.67 0.83
CA LYS A 248 -1.76 2.96 0.95
C LYS A 248 -2.10 3.84 2.15
N ALA A 249 -1.24 3.88 3.16
CA ALA A 249 -1.35 4.87 4.23
C ALA A 249 -1.26 6.31 3.68
N GLY A 250 -0.37 6.56 2.70
CA GLY A 250 -0.33 7.84 1.99
C GLY A 250 -1.57 8.10 1.15
N VAL A 251 -2.08 7.08 0.46
CA VAL A 251 -3.35 7.16 -0.29
C VAL A 251 -4.52 7.50 0.63
N LEU A 252 -4.64 6.80 1.76
CA LEU A 252 -5.70 7.05 2.75
C LEU A 252 -5.63 8.49 3.28
N ALA A 253 -4.42 9.00 3.55
CA ALA A 253 -4.25 10.37 4.02
C ALA A 253 -4.70 11.39 2.96
N VAL A 254 -4.35 11.22 1.68
CA VAL A 254 -4.83 12.05 0.58
C VAL A 254 -6.34 11.96 0.43
N LEU A 255 -6.92 10.75 0.50
CA LEU A 255 -8.35 10.52 0.44
C LEU A 255 -9.07 11.26 1.58
N ARG A 256 -8.59 11.17 2.82
CA ARG A 256 -9.18 11.85 3.98
C ARG A 256 -9.17 13.38 3.82
N VAL A 257 -8.09 13.94 3.30
CA VAL A 257 -7.99 15.40 3.06
C VAL A 257 -8.99 15.84 1.98
N ILE A 258 -9.06 15.14 0.86
CA ILE A 258 -9.92 15.52 -0.27
C ILE A 258 -11.39 15.34 0.08
N TYR A 259 -11.76 14.17 0.61
CA TYR A 259 -13.17 13.75 0.69
C TYR A 259 -13.79 13.90 2.06
N TYR A 260 -12.98 14.09 3.12
CA TYR A 260 -13.49 14.19 4.49
C TYR A 260 -13.14 15.50 5.19
N LEU A 261 -12.24 16.31 4.62
CA LEU A 261 -11.87 17.59 5.22
C LEU A 261 -12.27 18.77 4.32
N VAL A 262 -11.78 18.80 3.08
CA VAL A 262 -12.04 19.91 2.16
C VAL A 262 -13.35 19.74 1.39
N GLY A 263 -13.66 18.52 0.97
CA GLY A 263 -14.79 18.19 0.12
C GLY A 263 -14.43 18.20 -1.37
N ALA A 264 -14.89 17.17 -2.10
CA ALA A 264 -14.64 17.03 -3.53
C ALA A 264 -15.27 18.19 -4.34
N ASP A 265 -16.45 18.66 -3.92
CA ASP A 265 -17.17 19.74 -4.61
C ASP A 265 -16.41 21.08 -4.60
N VAL A 266 -15.67 21.36 -3.49
CA VAL A 266 -14.85 22.56 -3.38
C VAL A 266 -13.63 22.49 -4.32
N LEU A 267 -13.14 21.31 -4.60
CA LEU A 267 -11.93 21.10 -5.41
C LEU A 267 -12.26 20.86 -6.90
N ARG A 268 -13.47 20.40 -7.21
CA ARG A 268 -13.88 20.04 -8.58
C ARG A 268 -13.79 21.24 -9.51
N GLY A 269 -13.15 21.05 -10.69
CA GLY A 269 -12.96 22.09 -11.70
C GLY A 269 -11.82 23.08 -11.39
N THR A 270 -11.27 23.08 -10.18
CA THR A 270 -10.18 23.99 -9.78
C THR A 270 -8.83 23.59 -10.37
N TRP A 271 -7.86 24.49 -10.26
CA TRP A 271 -6.47 24.21 -10.61
C TRP A 271 -5.84 23.11 -9.75
N VAL A 272 -6.32 22.90 -8.51
CA VAL A 272 -5.86 21.84 -7.61
C VAL A 272 -6.19 20.46 -8.18
N GLN A 273 -7.43 20.27 -8.64
CA GLN A 273 -7.83 19.02 -9.28
C GLN A 273 -6.98 18.75 -10.53
N LYS A 274 -6.87 19.74 -11.43
CA LYS A 274 -6.08 19.62 -12.69
C LYS A 274 -4.60 19.35 -12.40
N GLY A 275 -4.02 20.05 -11.44
CA GLY A 275 -2.63 19.86 -10.99
C GLY A 275 -2.41 18.47 -10.42
N PHE A 276 -3.32 17.98 -9.58
CA PHE A 276 -3.23 16.65 -9.00
C PHE A 276 -3.36 15.56 -10.07
N MET A 277 -4.34 15.65 -10.98
CA MET A 277 -4.45 14.75 -12.13
C MET A 277 -3.18 14.74 -12.98
N THR A 278 -2.60 15.90 -13.26
CA THR A 278 -1.35 16.01 -14.02
C THR A 278 -0.20 15.31 -13.35
N LEU A 279 0.04 15.56 -12.04
CA LEU A 279 1.12 14.91 -11.28
C LEU A 279 0.95 13.39 -11.24
N THR A 280 -0.28 12.91 -11.07
CA THR A 280 -0.55 11.47 -11.03
C THR A 280 -0.32 10.81 -12.38
N LEU A 281 -0.78 11.41 -13.49
CA LEU A 281 -0.55 10.87 -14.85
C LEU A 281 0.93 10.87 -15.24
N ILE A 282 1.68 11.93 -14.89
CA ILE A 282 3.15 11.94 -15.03
C ILE A 282 3.77 10.77 -14.26
N THR A 283 3.32 10.53 -13.03
CA THR A 283 3.86 9.46 -12.19
C THR A 283 3.52 8.08 -12.75
N VAL A 284 2.29 7.88 -13.24
CA VAL A 284 1.87 6.62 -13.88
C VAL A 284 2.79 6.27 -15.05
N PHE A 285 2.98 7.20 -15.98
CA PHE A 285 3.81 6.98 -17.16
C PHE A 285 5.29 6.81 -16.81
N MET A 286 5.84 7.75 -16.06
CA MET A 286 7.25 7.74 -15.64
C MET A 286 7.61 6.47 -14.85
N GLY A 287 6.78 6.09 -13.88
CA GLY A 287 6.99 4.89 -13.08
C GLY A 287 7.04 3.62 -13.93
N SER A 288 6.15 3.48 -14.92
CA SER A 288 6.14 2.35 -15.85
C SER A 288 7.36 2.33 -16.75
N MET A 289 7.79 3.48 -17.27
CA MET A 289 9.00 3.60 -18.10
C MET A 289 10.27 3.26 -17.32
N LEU A 290 10.38 3.71 -16.08
CA LEU A 290 11.51 3.39 -15.22
C LEU A 290 11.51 1.91 -14.82
N ALA A 291 10.34 1.31 -14.55
CA ALA A 291 10.22 -0.13 -14.31
C ALA A 291 10.67 -0.96 -15.51
N TYR A 292 10.32 -0.54 -16.72
CA TYR A 292 10.72 -1.22 -17.96
C TYR A 292 12.26 -1.26 -18.14
N ARG A 293 12.94 -0.18 -17.80
CA ARG A 293 14.40 -0.06 -17.94
C ARG A 293 15.21 -0.71 -16.81
N GLU A 294 14.57 -0.96 -15.67
CA GLU A 294 15.30 -1.42 -14.48
C GLU A 294 15.61 -2.92 -14.53
N PRO A 295 16.89 -3.32 -14.45
CA PRO A 295 17.29 -4.73 -14.53
C PRO A 295 17.12 -5.50 -13.21
N LEU A 296 17.15 -4.83 -12.04
CA LEU A 296 17.01 -5.48 -10.73
C LEU A 296 15.54 -5.75 -10.42
N ILE A 297 15.18 -7.01 -10.13
CA ILE A 297 13.79 -7.43 -9.98
C ILE A 297 13.03 -6.64 -8.88
N LYS A 298 13.60 -6.49 -7.68
CA LYS A 298 12.96 -5.73 -6.59
C LYS A 298 12.82 -4.24 -6.89
N LYS A 299 13.82 -3.64 -7.54
CA LYS A 299 13.78 -2.22 -7.90
C LYS A 299 12.81 -1.97 -9.06
N ARG A 300 12.70 -2.90 -10.02
CA ARG A 300 11.66 -2.92 -11.07
C ARG A 300 10.27 -2.92 -10.45
N LEU A 301 10.03 -3.81 -9.48
CA LEU A 301 8.77 -3.85 -8.74
C LEU A 301 8.51 -2.56 -7.95
N ALA A 302 9.54 -1.91 -7.42
CA ALA A 302 9.40 -0.63 -6.73
C ALA A 302 8.94 0.50 -7.67
N TYR A 303 9.55 0.63 -8.85
CA TYR A 303 9.07 1.59 -9.87
C TYR A 303 7.66 1.26 -10.35
N SER A 304 7.32 -0.02 -10.48
CA SER A 304 5.96 -0.39 -10.82
C SER A 304 4.97 -0.07 -9.68
N THR A 305 5.42 -0.02 -8.42
CA THR A 305 4.59 0.47 -7.30
C THR A 305 4.34 1.97 -7.43
N VAL A 306 5.36 2.77 -7.74
CA VAL A 306 5.24 4.21 -8.03
C VAL A 306 4.16 4.45 -9.09
N SER A 307 4.20 3.72 -10.20
CA SER A 307 3.18 3.81 -11.25
C SER A 307 1.79 3.42 -10.74
N GLN A 308 1.63 2.21 -10.20
CA GLN A 308 0.31 1.64 -9.89
C GLN A 308 -0.38 2.31 -8.68
N VAL A 309 0.35 2.80 -7.68
CA VAL A 309 -0.27 3.61 -6.62
C VAL A 309 -0.78 4.94 -7.17
N SER A 310 -0.12 5.46 -8.20
CA SER A 310 -0.60 6.68 -8.88
C SER A 310 -1.84 6.45 -9.75
N TYR A 311 -2.17 5.22 -10.14
CA TYR A 311 -3.51 4.90 -10.68
C TYR A 311 -4.60 5.17 -9.63
N VAL A 312 -4.36 4.77 -8.38
CA VAL A 312 -5.29 5.05 -7.27
C VAL A 312 -5.44 6.57 -7.07
N LEU A 313 -4.31 7.28 -6.96
CA LEU A 313 -4.32 8.73 -6.77
C LEU A 313 -4.99 9.46 -7.94
N PHE A 314 -4.83 8.96 -9.18
CA PHE A 314 -5.52 9.50 -10.35
C PHE A 314 -7.04 9.31 -10.26
N GLY A 315 -7.51 8.13 -9.85
CA GLY A 315 -8.93 7.89 -9.62
C GLY A 315 -9.52 8.80 -8.54
N LEU A 316 -8.76 9.04 -7.45
CA LEU A 316 -9.16 10.02 -6.43
C LEU A 316 -9.16 11.47 -6.98
N ALA A 317 -8.23 11.79 -7.90
CA ALA A 317 -8.17 13.12 -8.52
C ALA A 317 -9.32 13.38 -9.49
N CYS A 318 -9.94 12.35 -10.05
CA CYS A 318 -11.10 12.49 -10.93
C CYS A 318 -12.33 13.05 -10.20
N MET A 319 -12.50 12.81 -8.91
CA MET A 319 -13.60 13.32 -8.06
C MET A 319 -15.00 12.97 -8.59
N VAL A 320 -15.15 11.79 -9.17
CA VAL A 320 -16.42 11.20 -9.62
C VAL A 320 -16.62 9.81 -9.02
N PRO A 321 -17.87 9.36 -8.77
CA PRO A 321 -18.15 8.10 -8.08
C PRO A 321 -17.47 6.88 -8.72
N THR A 322 -17.61 6.68 -10.02
CA THR A 322 -17.01 5.55 -10.75
C THR A 322 -15.48 5.50 -10.62
N ALA A 323 -14.79 6.67 -10.72
CA ALA A 323 -13.35 6.71 -10.56
C ALA A 323 -12.91 6.49 -9.10
N PHE A 324 -13.70 6.96 -8.13
CA PHE A 324 -13.47 6.68 -6.71
C PHE A 324 -13.60 5.16 -6.43
N GLU A 325 -14.64 4.53 -6.95
CA GLU A 325 -14.83 3.07 -6.84
C GLU A 325 -13.65 2.32 -7.48
N GLY A 326 -13.25 2.71 -8.68
CA GLY A 326 -12.07 2.18 -9.36
C GLY A 326 -10.78 2.35 -8.55
N ALA A 327 -10.58 3.52 -7.91
CA ALA A 327 -9.44 3.78 -7.04
C ALA A 327 -9.42 2.84 -5.84
N MET A 328 -10.53 2.69 -5.14
CA MET A 328 -10.66 1.82 -3.96
C MET A 328 -10.51 0.33 -4.32
N LEU A 329 -11.10 -0.11 -5.44
CA LEU A 329 -10.88 -1.45 -5.98
C LEU A 329 -9.40 -1.68 -6.31
N HIS A 330 -8.73 -0.65 -6.87
CA HIS A 330 -7.30 -0.76 -7.20
C HIS A 330 -6.43 -0.78 -5.94
N VAL A 331 -6.82 -0.13 -4.85
CA VAL A 331 -6.17 -0.27 -3.53
C VAL A 331 -6.10 -1.74 -3.13
N VAL A 332 -7.23 -2.45 -3.18
CA VAL A 332 -7.33 -3.85 -2.77
C VAL A 332 -6.58 -4.76 -3.75
N ALA A 333 -6.90 -4.68 -5.05
CA ALA A 333 -6.29 -5.53 -6.07
C ALA A 333 -4.76 -5.36 -6.12
N HIS A 334 -4.28 -4.11 -6.10
CA HIS A 334 -2.84 -3.81 -6.12
C HIS A 334 -2.12 -4.31 -4.87
N SER A 335 -2.74 -4.26 -3.68
CA SER A 335 -2.13 -4.78 -2.45
C SER A 335 -1.88 -6.28 -2.56
N VAL A 336 -2.91 -7.05 -2.94
CA VAL A 336 -2.81 -8.50 -3.14
C VAL A 336 -1.76 -8.86 -4.19
N ILE A 337 -1.80 -8.17 -5.34
CA ILE A 337 -0.87 -8.40 -6.45
C ILE A 337 0.57 -8.09 -6.06
N LYS A 338 0.80 -6.96 -5.38
CA LYS A 338 2.16 -6.53 -5.01
C LYS A 338 2.78 -7.39 -3.94
N ASP A 339 2.01 -7.77 -2.93
CA ASP A 339 2.52 -8.72 -1.95
C ASP A 339 2.91 -10.04 -2.62
N ALA A 340 2.08 -10.58 -3.52
CA ALA A 340 2.42 -11.76 -4.30
C ALA A 340 3.74 -11.59 -5.08
N LEU A 341 3.88 -10.50 -5.85
CA LEU A 341 5.07 -10.25 -6.67
C LEU A 341 6.34 -10.07 -5.83
N PHE A 342 6.28 -9.32 -4.72
CA PHE A 342 7.45 -9.12 -3.87
C PHE A 342 7.84 -10.38 -3.10
N LEU A 343 6.88 -11.19 -2.66
CA LEU A 343 7.16 -12.48 -2.03
C LEU A 343 7.75 -13.46 -3.04
N CYS A 344 7.23 -13.54 -4.28
CA CYS A 344 7.83 -14.35 -5.34
C CYS A 344 9.25 -13.90 -5.70
N ALA A 345 9.47 -12.58 -5.86
CA ALA A 345 10.82 -12.04 -6.08
C ALA A 345 11.76 -12.37 -4.91
N GLY A 346 11.25 -12.28 -3.68
CA GLY A 346 11.97 -12.69 -2.48
C GLY A 346 12.33 -14.16 -2.48
N ALA A 347 11.39 -15.04 -2.86
CA ALA A 347 11.63 -16.48 -2.97
C ALA A 347 12.70 -16.80 -4.03
N PHE A 348 12.63 -16.17 -5.22
CA PHE A 348 13.65 -16.33 -6.25
C PHE A 348 15.04 -15.95 -5.71
N ILE A 349 15.17 -14.78 -5.07
CA ILE A 349 16.46 -14.31 -4.55
C ILE A 349 16.95 -15.21 -3.40
N HIS A 350 16.07 -15.58 -2.47
CA HIS A 350 16.44 -16.39 -1.31
C HIS A 350 16.93 -17.78 -1.70
N GLN A 351 16.27 -18.43 -2.67
CA GLN A 351 16.61 -19.79 -3.09
C GLN A 351 17.75 -19.87 -4.09
N THR A 352 17.97 -18.82 -4.90
CA THR A 352 18.92 -18.89 -6.02
C THR A 352 20.02 -17.83 -5.99
N GLY A 353 19.90 -16.80 -5.16
CA GLY A 353 20.81 -15.64 -5.15
C GLY A 353 20.65 -14.71 -6.37
N LYS A 354 19.76 -15.01 -7.32
CA LYS A 354 19.59 -14.26 -8.57
C LYS A 354 18.79 -13.00 -8.33
N THR A 355 19.37 -11.84 -8.56
CA THR A 355 18.75 -10.53 -8.35
C THR A 355 18.37 -9.81 -9.64
N TYR A 356 19.00 -10.14 -10.75
CA TYR A 356 18.73 -9.56 -12.07
C TYR A 356 17.69 -10.37 -12.85
N VAL A 357 16.79 -9.68 -13.54
CA VAL A 357 15.73 -10.32 -14.35
C VAL A 357 16.31 -11.25 -15.41
N ARG A 358 17.44 -10.89 -16.05
CA ARG A 358 18.11 -11.72 -17.06
C ARG A 358 18.57 -13.07 -16.51
N ASP A 359 18.92 -13.13 -15.21
CA ASP A 359 19.46 -14.32 -14.57
C ASP A 359 18.37 -15.32 -14.17
N LEU A 360 17.09 -14.92 -14.26
CA LEU A 360 15.93 -15.76 -13.99
C LEU A 360 15.51 -16.65 -15.15
N ARG A 361 16.34 -16.72 -16.21
CA ARG A 361 16.12 -17.63 -17.33
C ARG A 361 16.07 -19.09 -16.82
N GLY A 362 15.04 -19.83 -17.17
CA GLY A 362 14.82 -21.21 -16.72
C GLY A 362 14.30 -21.38 -15.29
N ILE A 363 14.08 -20.31 -14.55
CA ILE A 363 13.64 -20.36 -13.14
C ILE A 363 12.31 -21.12 -12.96
N GLY A 364 11.41 -21.10 -13.96
CA GLY A 364 10.16 -21.84 -13.94
C GLY A 364 10.32 -23.35 -13.97
N LYS A 365 11.52 -23.87 -14.31
CA LYS A 365 11.85 -25.29 -14.22
C LYS A 365 12.35 -25.68 -12.82
N GLU A 366 13.03 -24.75 -12.13
CA GLU A 366 13.56 -24.95 -10.78
C GLU A 366 12.53 -24.58 -9.67
N MET A 367 11.68 -23.57 -9.94
CA MET A 367 10.68 -23.03 -9.00
C MET A 367 9.32 -22.85 -9.70
N PRO A 368 8.65 -23.94 -10.12
CA PRO A 368 7.41 -23.85 -10.90
C PRO A 368 6.25 -23.20 -10.15
N ILE A 369 6.05 -23.49 -8.86
CA ILE A 369 4.95 -22.94 -8.07
C ILE A 369 5.13 -21.41 -7.92
N THR A 370 6.33 -20.99 -7.51
CA THR A 370 6.67 -19.56 -7.37
C THR A 370 6.50 -18.83 -8.70
N THR A 371 6.92 -19.42 -9.82
CA THR A 371 6.81 -18.80 -11.14
C THR A 371 5.36 -18.73 -11.64
N TRP A 372 4.50 -19.70 -11.31
CA TRP A 372 3.08 -19.61 -11.59
C TRP A 372 2.40 -18.53 -10.74
N CYS A 373 2.73 -18.41 -9.44
CA CYS A 373 2.23 -17.33 -8.60
C CYS A 373 2.66 -15.94 -9.14
N TRP A 374 3.93 -15.80 -9.56
CA TRP A 374 4.43 -14.61 -10.25
C TRP A 374 3.63 -14.31 -11.51
N THR A 375 3.35 -15.31 -12.33
CA THR A 375 2.62 -15.17 -13.60
C THR A 375 1.20 -14.66 -13.35
N ILE A 376 0.46 -15.29 -12.45
CA ILE A 376 -0.92 -14.89 -12.13
C ILE A 376 -0.93 -13.46 -11.58
N ALA A 377 -0.03 -13.13 -10.67
CA ALA A 377 0.10 -11.78 -10.13
C ALA A 377 0.50 -10.77 -11.22
N SER A 378 1.37 -11.14 -12.17
CA SER A 378 1.74 -10.31 -13.32
C SER A 378 0.55 -10.02 -14.23
N LEU A 379 -0.24 -11.04 -14.59
CA LEU A 379 -1.47 -10.87 -15.36
C LEU A 379 -2.46 -9.95 -14.63
N GLY A 380 -2.55 -10.08 -13.30
CA GLY A 380 -3.34 -9.18 -12.46
C GLY A 380 -2.86 -7.73 -12.53
N LEU A 381 -1.55 -7.48 -12.46
CA LEU A 381 -1.00 -6.11 -12.51
C LEU A 381 -1.15 -5.47 -13.90
N ILE A 382 -1.03 -6.26 -14.95
CA ILE A 382 -1.31 -5.84 -16.33
C ILE A 382 -2.78 -5.43 -16.45
N GLY A 383 -3.68 -6.15 -15.79
CA GLY A 383 -5.12 -5.97 -15.88
C GLY A 383 -5.75 -6.87 -16.94
N ILE A 384 -5.45 -8.16 -16.89
CA ILE A 384 -6.06 -9.17 -17.79
C ILE A 384 -7.24 -9.83 -17.07
N PRO A 385 -8.43 -9.94 -17.70
CA PRO A 385 -9.55 -10.69 -17.12
C PRO A 385 -9.15 -12.15 -16.84
N PRO A 386 -9.66 -12.78 -15.76
CA PRO A 386 -10.69 -12.32 -14.83
C PRO A 386 -10.11 -11.74 -13.50
N THR A 387 -9.04 -10.98 -13.53
CA THR A 387 -8.35 -10.49 -12.33
C THR A 387 -8.94 -9.19 -11.78
N GLY A 388 -8.77 -8.93 -10.46
CA GLY A 388 -9.20 -7.68 -9.83
C GLY A 388 -8.52 -6.43 -10.40
N GLY A 389 -7.29 -6.58 -10.93
CA GLY A 389 -6.60 -5.49 -11.62
C GLY A 389 -7.29 -5.04 -12.90
N PHE A 390 -7.97 -5.93 -13.62
CA PHE A 390 -8.79 -5.57 -14.78
C PHE A 390 -10.00 -4.74 -14.36
N VAL A 391 -10.79 -5.24 -13.39
CA VAL A 391 -12.01 -4.56 -12.93
C VAL A 391 -11.69 -3.15 -12.45
N SER A 392 -10.68 -3.00 -11.60
CA SER A 392 -10.30 -1.69 -11.07
C SER A 392 -9.81 -0.71 -12.15
N LYS A 393 -9.03 -1.18 -13.14
CA LYS A 393 -8.56 -0.34 -14.24
C LYS A 393 -9.69 0.05 -15.20
N TRP A 394 -10.65 -0.82 -15.38
CA TRP A 394 -11.84 -0.53 -16.14
C TRP A 394 -12.64 0.62 -15.51
N GLU A 395 -12.93 0.54 -14.21
CA GLU A 395 -13.62 1.60 -13.48
C GLU A 395 -12.83 2.91 -13.46
N LEU A 396 -11.51 2.87 -13.34
CA LEU A 396 -10.65 4.05 -13.43
C LEU A 396 -10.72 4.71 -14.81
N ALA A 397 -10.67 3.93 -15.88
CA ALA A 397 -10.72 4.45 -17.24
C ALA A 397 -12.11 5.03 -17.56
N THR A 398 -13.18 4.30 -17.26
CA THR A 398 -14.56 4.76 -17.48
C THR A 398 -14.90 5.97 -16.61
N GLY A 399 -14.48 5.97 -15.34
CA GLY A 399 -14.67 7.12 -14.45
C GLY A 399 -13.91 8.36 -14.91
N SER A 400 -12.71 8.21 -15.49
CA SER A 400 -11.98 9.37 -16.01
C SER A 400 -12.66 10.06 -17.19
N LEU A 401 -13.42 9.31 -18.01
CA LEU A 401 -14.25 9.86 -19.09
C LEU A 401 -15.41 10.74 -18.56
N GLN A 402 -15.80 10.55 -17.31
CA GLN A 402 -16.95 11.24 -16.68
C GLN A 402 -16.54 12.56 -15.99
N THR A 403 -15.26 12.92 -15.99
CA THR A 403 -14.75 14.09 -15.24
C THR A 403 -15.24 15.42 -15.82
N GLY A 404 -15.63 15.48 -17.08
CA GLY A 404 -16.00 16.72 -17.79
C GLY A 404 -14.83 17.70 -17.97
N LEU A 405 -13.61 17.31 -17.65
CA LEU A 405 -12.42 18.15 -17.80
C LEU A 405 -11.77 17.90 -19.17
N ALA A 406 -11.94 18.86 -20.07
CA ALA A 406 -11.43 18.79 -21.45
C ALA A 406 -9.94 18.39 -21.49
N GLY A 407 -9.66 17.34 -22.24
CA GLY A 407 -8.34 16.75 -22.41
C GLY A 407 -7.99 15.66 -21.39
N PHE A 408 -8.33 15.81 -20.11
CA PHE A 408 -8.07 14.77 -19.08
C PHE A 408 -8.96 13.55 -19.26
N ASP A 409 -10.17 13.72 -19.75
CA ASP A 409 -11.12 12.68 -20.12
C ASP A 409 -10.52 11.70 -21.16
N VAL A 410 -9.72 12.17 -22.11
CA VAL A 410 -9.07 11.34 -23.13
C VAL A 410 -7.66 10.93 -22.70
N ILE A 411 -6.83 11.88 -22.20
CA ILE A 411 -5.43 11.61 -21.83
C ILE A 411 -5.35 10.59 -20.70
N GLY A 412 -6.30 10.62 -19.74
CA GLY A 412 -6.34 9.67 -18.62
C GLY A 412 -6.34 8.22 -19.11
N PRO A 413 -7.40 7.74 -19.81
CA PRO A 413 -7.46 6.38 -20.31
C PRO A 413 -6.28 6.00 -21.21
N VAL A 414 -5.80 6.90 -22.06
CA VAL A 414 -4.65 6.66 -22.95
C VAL A 414 -3.39 6.35 -22.14
N ILE A 415 -3.07 7.16 -21.14
CA ILE A 415 -1.89 6.94 -20.28
C ILE A 415 -2.04 5.63 -19.48
N LEU A 416 -3.24 5.32 -18.98
CA LEU A 416 -3.51 4.07 -18.26
C LEU A 416 -3.26 2.85 -19.18
N ILE A 417 -3.71 2.87 -20.43
CA ILE A 417 -3.49 1.79 -21.40
C ILE A 417 -2.01 1.66 -21.75
N VAL A 418 -1.33 2.76 -22.05
CA VAL A 418 0.12 2.76 -22.35
C VAL A 418 0.92 2.19 -21.18
N SER A 419 0.58 2.59 -19.95
CA SER A 419 1.20 2.06 -18.74
C SER A 419 0.90 0.57 -18.54
N ALA A 420 -0.30 0.08 -18.89
CA ALA A 420 -0.64 -1.34 -18.86
C ALA A 420 0.20 -2.16 -19.86
N LEU A 421 0.40 -1.66 -21.07
CA LEU A 421 1.29 -2.27 -22.07
C LEU A 421 2.75 -2.31 -21.60
N LEU A 422 3.25 -1.23 -21.00
CA LEU A 422 4.57 -1.22 -20.38
C LEU A 422 4.65 -2.22 -19.22
N THR A 423 3.56 -2.39 -18.44
CA THR A 423 3.49 -3.37 -17.36
C THR A 423 3.66 -4.80 -17.90
N ALA A 424 3.01 -5.13 -19.01
CA ALA A 424 3.23 -6.40 -19.69
C ALA A 424 4.69 -6.55 -20.14
N ALA A 425 5.26 -5.50 -20.74
CA ALA A 425 6.62 -5.51 -21.26
C ALA A 425 7.71 -5.73 -20.18
N TYR A 426 7.48 -5.28 -18.94
CA TYR A 426 8.49 -5.49 -17.88
C TYR A 426 8.23 -6.71 -16.97
N LEU A 427 7.03 -7.27 -16.91
CA LEU A 427 6.72 -8.44 -16.06
C LEU A 427 6.76 -9.76 -16.83
N LEU A 428 6.17 -9.83 -18.04
CA LEU A 428 6.07 -11.08 -18.81
C LEU A 428 7.40 -11.69 -19.19
N PRO A 429 8.50 -10.95 -19.42
CA PRO A 429 9.80 -11.56 -19.70
C PRO A 429 10.29 -12.53 -18.61
N VAL A 430 9.94 -12.30 -17.33
CA VAL A 430 10.27 -13.23 -16.23
C VAL A 430 9.51 -14.55 -16.41
N THR A 431 8.23 -14.48 -16.75
CA THR A 431 7.39 -15.66 -17.01
C THR A 431 7.85 -16.41 -18.27
N ILE A 432 8.00 -15.67 -19.39
CA ILE A 432 8.35 -16.27 -20.68
C ILE A 432 9.72 -16.92 -20.61
N ASN A 433 10.74 -16.20 -20.20
CA ASN A 433 12.10 -16.73 -20.10
C ASN A 433 12.26 -17.75 -18.97
N GLY A 434 11.41 -17.68 -17.93
CA GLY A 434 11.37 -18.62 -16.83
C GLY A 434 10.89 -20.00 -17.28
N PHE A 435 9.77 -20.09 -18.02
CA PHE A 435 9.22 -21.35 -18.51
C PHE A 435 9.78 -21.80 -19.85
N PHE A 436 10.12 -20.85 -20.73
CA PHE A 436 10.60 -21.10 -22.11
C PHE A 436 11.98 -20.44 -22.32
N PRO A 437 13.04 -21.00 -21.70
CA PRO A 437 14.36 -20.40 -21.74
C PRO A 437 15.08 -20.47 -23.10
N GLY A 438 14.48 -21.15 -24.10
CA GLY A 438 15.08 -21.33 -25.43
C GLY A 438 15.86 -22.63 -25.57
N SER A 439 16.22 -22.96 -26.82
CA SER A 439 16.88 -24.24 -27.21
C SER A 439 18.34 -24.33 -26.74
N ASP A 440 18.99 -23.21 -26.46
CA ASP A 440 20.38 -23.10 -25.99
C ASP A 440 20.51 -23.19 -24.46
N TYR A 441 19.39 -23.42 -23.76
CA TYR A 441 19.39 -23.56 -22.30
C TYR A 441 19.82 -24.97 -21.89
N ASP A 442 20.82 -25.03 -20.99
CA ASP A 442 21.30 -26.30 -20.43
C ASP A 442 20.32 -26.79 -19.34
N TYR A 443 19.69 -27.92 -19.62
CA TYR A 443 18.76 -28.59 -18.68
C TYR A 443 19.48 -29.60 -17.77
N SER A 444 20.79 -29.85 -17.97
CA SER A 444 21.60 -30.70 -17.10
C SER A 444 21.80 -30.00 -15.75
N GLY A 445 21.52 -30.66 -14.65
CA GLY A 445 21.72 -30.11 -13.32
C GLY A 445 20.55 -29.28 -12.75
N LEU A 446 19.38 -29.29 -13.39
CA LEU A 446 18.16 -28.73 -12.82
C LEU A 446 17.79 -29.46 -11.52
N THR A 447 17.63 -28.69 -10.45
CA THR A 447 17.17 -29.17 -9.16
C THR A 447 15.94 -28.40 -8.74
N ASN A 448 15.04 -29.07 -8.00
CA ASN A 448 13.91 -28.33 -7.39
C ASN A 448 14.42 -27.41 -6.29
N LYS A 449 14.23 -26.11 -6.47
CA LYS A 449 14.62 -25.03 -5.54
C LYS A 449 13.42 -24.33 -4.93
N GLU A 450 12.22 -24.90 -4.99
CA GLU A 450 11.06 -24.32 -4.33
C GLU A 450 11.30 -24.11 -2.84
N GLY A 451 10.79 -23.01 -2.31
CA GLY A 451 10.73 -22.78 -0.88
C GLY A 451 9.80 -23.75 -0.17
N GLY A 452 9.91 -23.84 1.13
CA GLY A 452 9.02 -24.67 1.95
C GLY A 452 7.56 -24.16 1.95
N LYS A 453 6.70 -24.88 2.65
CA LYS A 453 5.25 -24.56 2.71
C LYS A 453 4.96 -23.18 3.30
N LEU A 454 5.81 -22.68 4.21
CA LEU A 454 5.61 -21.36 4.81
C LEU A 454 5.88 -20.22 3.82
N MET A 455 6.68 -20.45 2.78
CA MET A 455 6.85 -19.50 1.67
C MET A 455 5.80 -19.70 0.58
N THR A 456 5.56 -20.95 0.17
CA THR A 456 4.70 -21.23 -0.99
C THR A 456 3.22 -21.00 -0.72
N VAL A 457 2.70 -21.36 0.47
CA VAL A 457 1.27 -21.21 0.79
C VAL A 457 0.81 -19.74 0.75
N PRO A 458 1.49 -18.76 1.38
CA PRO A 458 1.10 -17.35 1.23
C PRO A 458 1.09 -16.86 -0.22
N MET A 459 2.09 -17.26 -1.02
CA MET A 459 2.14 -16.87 -2.44
C MET A 459 0.96 -17.46 -3.24
N ILE A 460 0.58 -18.72 -2.99
CA ILE A 460 -0.59 -19.36 -3.61
C ILE A 460 -1.88 -18.65 -3.20
N LEU A 461 -2.05 -18.38 -1.89
CA LEU A 461 -3.23 -17.67 -1.39
C LEU A 461 -3.37 -16.27 -2.01
N LEU A 462 -2.27 -15.54 -2.14
CA LEU A 462 -2.26 -14.26 -2.82
C LEU A 462 -2.56 -14.39 -4.31
N ALA A 463 -1.98 -15.36 -5.01
CA ALA A 463 -2.27 -15.62 -6.43
C ALA A 463 -3.75 -15.99 -6.67
N VAL A 464 -4.33 -16.80 -5.78
CA VAL A 464 -5.78 -17.07 -5.78
C VAL A 464 -6.56 -15.79 -5.50
N GLY A 465 -6.13 -14.97 -4.52
CA GLY A 465 -6.73 -13.68 -4.20
C GLY A 465 -6.76 -12.72 -5.40
N VAL A 466 -5.75 -12.73 -6.27
CA VAL A 466 -5.72 -11.92 -7.50
C VAL A 466 -6.90 -12.25 -8.41
N VAL A 467 -7.25 -13.53 -8.54
CA VAL A 467 -8.38 -13.99 -9.36
C VAL A 467 -9.71 -13.77 -8.63
N VAL A 468 -9.77 -14.13 -7.35
CA VAL A 468 -10.99 -13.99 -6.52
C VAL A 468 -11.46 -12.53 -6.46
N THR A 469 -10.56 -11.57 -6.30
CA THR A 469 -10.90 -10.13 -6.29
C THR A 469 -11.46 -9.63 -7.64
N GLY A 470 -11.25 -10.35 -8.73
CA GLY A 470 -11.84 -10.03 -10.02
C GLY A 470 -13.16 -10.75 -10.27
N VAL A 471 -13.20 -12.09 -10.05
CA VAL A 471 -14.40 -12.90 -10.27
C VAL A 471 -15.53 -12.52 -9.30
N PHE A 472 -15.17 -12.22 -8.04
CA PHE A 472 -16.11 -11.83 -6.98
C PHE A 472 -15.95 -10.35 -6.60
N ALA A 473 -15.81 -9.45 -7.59
CA ALA A 473 -15.66 -8.03 -7.34
C ALA A 473 -16.91 -7.36 -6.75
N GLN A 474 -18.12 -7.86 -7.07
CA GLN A 474 -19.37 -7.20 -6.75
C GLN A 474 -19.62 -6.92 -5.26
N PRO A 475 -19.36 -7.84 -4.31
CA PRO A 475 -19.50 -7.54 -2.88
C PRO A 475 -18.59 -6.39 -2.42
N LEU A 476 -17.36 -6.32 -2.96
CA LEU A 476 -16.43 -5.24 -2.66
C LEU A 476 -16.88 -3.92 -3.30
N ILE A 477 -17.36 -3.95 -4.54
CA ILE A 477 -17.96 -2.79 -5.22
C ILE A 477 -19.11 -2.23 -4.38
N ASN A 478 -20.02 -3.07 -3.92
CA ASN A 478 -21.15 -2.64 -3.09
C ASN A 478 -20.69 -1.95 -1.78
N ALA A 479 -19.66 -2.50 -1.12
CA ALA A 479 -19.10 -1.88 0.09
C ALA A 479 -18.42 -0.52 -0.21
N ILE A 480 -17.72 -0.43 -1.33
CA ILE A 480 -17.06 0.81 -1.77
C ILE A 480 -18.08 1.84 -2.21
N ALA A 481 -19.18 1.44 -2.89
CA ALA A 481 -20.25 2.34 -3.30
C ALA A 481 -20.92 3.03 -2.10
N VAL A 482 -21.07 2.31 -0.97
CA VAL A 482 -21.54 2.92 0.30
C VAL A 482 -20.57 4.01 0.77
N ALA A 483 -19.26 3.76 0.70
CA ALA A 483 -18.26 4.76 1.05
C ALA A 483 -18.28 5.95 0.07
N ALA A 484 -18.38 5.70 -1.25
CA ALA A 484 -18.46 6.73 -2.28
C ALA A 484 -19.68 7.64 -2.08
N ALA A 485 -20.87 7.06 -1.88
CA ALA A 485 -22.11 7.80 -1.66
C ALA A 485 -22.11 8.66 -0.39
N SER A 486 -21.24 8.38 0.57
CA SER A 486 -21.10 9.20 1.78
C SER A 486 -20.21 10.42 1.59
N VAL A 487 -19.38 10.47 0.52
CA VAL A 487 -18.32 11.49 0.35
C VAL A 487 -18.41 12.27 -0.96
N LEU A 488 -19.21 11.82 -1.90
CA LEU A 488 -19.47 12.40 -3.23
C LEU A 488 -20.97 12.66 -3.45
#